data_2acd0ac3af510792e01a72e6c41fa99d
#
_entry.id   2acd0ac3af510792e01a72e6c41fa99d
#
_cell.length_a   1.000
_cell.length_b   1.000
_cell.length_c   1.000
_cell.angle_alpha   90.00
_cell.angle_beta   90.00
_cell.angle_gamma   90.00
#
_symmetry.space_group_name_H-M   'P 1'
#
loop_
_entity.id
_entity.type
_entity.pdbx_description
1 polymer ?
#
loop_
_entity_poly.entity_id
_entity_poly.type
_entity_poly.pdbx_seq_one_letter_code
_entity_poly.pdbx_strand_id
1 'polypeptide(L)'
;MKLLHTMIRVGDMQRSVKFYTEILGMKLLRSTERPEQKYSLAFVGYDTEDKASVIELTYNYGVDKYDQGNAFGHLAIEVPDVAKACSEVRQHGGKVTREAGPVKGGTTVIAFVEDPDGYKIEFIESKRG
;
A
#
# COMPACT_ATOMS: atom_id res chain seq x y z
N MET A 1 6.97 18.76 -14.24
CA MET A 1 7.33 17.91 -13.10
C MET A 1 6.18 16.99 -12.76
N LYS A 2 6.47 15.77 -12.29
CA LYS A 2 5.44 14.77 -12.06
C LYS A 2 5.97 13.75 -11.04
N LEU A 3 5.17 13.42 -10.03
CA LEU A 3 5.54 12.39 -9.06
C LEU A 3 5.32 11.02 -9.70
N LEU A 4 6.41 10.32 -10.03
CA LEU A 4 6.34 9.03 -10.72
C LEU A 4 5.93 7.91 -9.77
N HIS A 5 6.67 7.76 -8.68
CA HIS A 5 6.41 6.66 -7.74
C HIS A 5 6.98 6.97 -6.37
N THR A 6 6.51 6.22 -5.39
CA THR A 6 7.07 6.15 -4.04
C THR A 6 7.63 4.74 -3.88
N MET A 7 8.87 4.64 -3.44
CA MET A 7 9.51 3.34 -3.22
C MET A 7 9.44 2.96 -1.75
N ILE A 8 9.02 1.72 -1.49
CA ILE A 8 9.07 1.14 -0.15
C ILE A 8 9.79 -0.21 -0.22
N ARG A 9 10.51 -0.53 0.85
CA ARG A 9 11.24 -1.80 0.95
C ARG A 9 10.37 -2.84 1.62
N VAL A 10 10.37 -4.04 1.05
CA VAL A 10 9.52 -5.14 1.51
C VAL A 10 10.37 -6.35 1.89
N GLY A 11 9.90 -7.11 2.87
CA GLY A 11 10.61 -8.31 3.34
C GLY A 11 10.30 -9.58 2.55
N ASP A 12 9.24 -9.55 1.74
CA ASP A 12 8.81 -10.69 0.93
C ASP A 12 8.02 -10.15 -0.27
N MET A 13 8.60 -10.26 -1.47
CA MET A 13 8.00 -9.67 -2.66
C MET A 13 6.63 -10.28 -2.99
N GLN A 14 6.50 -11.61 -2.96
CA GLN A 14 5.25 -12.27 -3.30
C GLN A 14 4.12 -11.86 -2.34
N ARG A 15 4.42 -11.81 -1.06
CA ARG A 15 3.45 -11.42 -0.03
C ARG A 15 2.98 -9.98 -0.26
N SER A 16 3.91 -9.07 -0.55
CA SER A 16 3.57 -7.66 -0.75
C SER A 16 2.81 -7.44 -2.06
N VAL A 17 3.23 -8.04 -3.17
CA VAL A 17 2.49 -7.96 -4.44
C VAL A 17 1.08 -8.49 -4.26
N LYS A 18 0.91 -9.60 -3.57
CA LYS A 18 -0.41 -10.17 -3.29
C LYS A 18 -1.29 -9.21 -2.50
N PHE A 19 -0.74 -8.56 -1.48
CA PHE A 19 -1.48 -7.58 -0.68
C PHE A 19 -1.96 -6.41 -1.53
N TYR A 20 -1.06 -5.79 -2.28
CA TYR A 20 -1.41 -4.61 -3.06
C TYR A 20 -2.32 -4.93 -4.24
N THR A 21 -2.22 -6.11 -4.83
CA THR A 21 -3.08 -6.49 -5.98
C THR A 21 -4.38 -7.13 -5.55
N GLU A 22 -4.35 -8.15 -4.70
CA GLU A 22 -5.57 -8.90 -4.36
C GLU A 22 -6.43 -8.19 -3.32
N ILE A 23 -5.80 -7.51 -2.35
CA ILE A 23 -6.56 -6.83 -1.29
C ILE A 23 -6.87 -5.39 -1.68
N LEU A 24 -5.87 -4.64 -2.15
CA LEU A 24 -6.07 -3.22 -2.46
C LEU A 24 -6.47 -2.97 -3.92
N GLY A 25 -6.57 -4.01 -4.74
CA GLY A 25 -7.08 -3.90 -6.11
C GLY A 25 -6.16 -3.23 -7.11
N MET A 26 -4.88 -3.07 -6.79
CA MET A 26 -3.91 -2.54 -7.75
C MET A 26 -3.57 -3.56 -8.81
N LYS A 27 -2.94 -3.10 -9.88
CA LYS A 27 -2.39 -3.94 -10.94
C LYS A 27 -0.89 -4.06 -10.75
N LEU A 28 -0.34 -5.25 -11.01
CA LEU A 28 1.10 -5.40 -11.15
C LEU A 28 1.48 -4.88 -12.54
N LEU A 29 2.15 -3.74 -12.56
CA LEU A 29 2.45 -3.03 -13.81
C LEU A 29 3.69 -3.59 -14.50
N ARG A 30 4.73 -3.86 -13.74
CA ARG A 30 5.95 -4.48 -14.23
C ARG A 30 6.79 -4.99 -13.05
N SER A 31 7.69 -5.92 -13.34
CA SER A 31 8.63 -6.42 -12.34
C SER A 31 9.97 -6.69 -13.00
N THR A 32 11.03 -6.58 -12.21
CA THR A 32 12.40 -6.76 -12.68
C THR A 32 13.21 -7.43 -11.59
N GLU A 33 14.02 -8.42 -11.98
CA GLU A 33 14.97 -9.06 -11.07
C GLU A 33 16.38 -8.65 -11.44
N ARG A 34 17.18 -8.34 -10.42
CA ARG A 34 18.61 -7.98 -10.57
C ARG A 34 19.45 -8.87 -9.67
N PRO A 35 19.58 -10.16 -9.99
CA PRO A 35 20.28 -11.10 -9.10
C PRO A 35 21.74 -10.76 -8.85
N GLU A 36 22.43 -10.17 -9.82
CA GLU A 36 23.83 -9.75 -9.63
C GLU A 36 23.95 -8.65 -8.57
N GLN A 37 22.93 -7.81 -8.46
CA GLN A 37 22.85 -6.70 -7.49
C GLN A 37 22.05 -7.09 -6.25
N LYS A 38 21.50 -8.30 -6.23
CA LYS A 38 20.78 -8.91 -5.10
C LYS A 38 19.53 -8.13 -4.70
N TYR A 39 18.73 -7.70 -5.69
CA TYR A 39 17.42 -7.11 -5.41
C TYR A 39 16.44 -7.41 -6.55
N SER A 40 15.16 -7.24 -6.24
CA SER A 40 14.10 -7.26 -7.24
C SER A 40 13.14 -6.08 -7.00
N LEU A 41 12.47 -5.68 -8.06
CA LEU A 41 11.52 -4.57 -8.07
C LEU A 41 10.18 -5.04 -8.61
N ALA A 42 9.10 -4.47 -8.09
CA ALA A 42 7.77 -4.61 -8.66
C ALA A 42 7.04 -3.28 -8.53
N PHE A 43 6.35 -2.88 -9.59
CA PHE A 43 5.56 -1.64 -9.61
C PHE A 43 4.09 -2.02 -9.57
N VAL A 44 3.38 -1.48 -8.60
CA VAL A 44 1.94 -1.70 -8.43
C VAL A 44 1.22 -0.36 -8.42
N GLY A 45 0.00 -0.33 -8.95
CA GLY A 45 -0.77 0.91 -9.00
C GLY A 45 -2.14 0.69 -9.63
N TYR A 46 -2.95 1.73 -9.64
CA TYR A 46 -4.31 1.67 -10.19
C TYR A 46 -4.35 2.02 -11.67
N ASP A 47 -3.27 2.60 -12.20
CA ASP A 47 -3.12 2.92 -13.62
C ASP A 47 -1.63 2.92 -13.94
N THR A 48 -1.29 3.14 -15.22
CA THR A 48 0.09 3.19 -15.68
C THR A 48 0.83 4.40 -15.12
N GLU A 49 2.16 4.32 -15.08
CA GLU A 49 3.03 5.35 -14.50
C GLU A 49 2.90 6.70 -15.21
N ASP A 50 2.50 6.70 -16.47
CA ASP A 50 2.28 7.95 -17.22
C ASP A 50 0.99 8.67 -16.80
N LYS A 51 0.05 7.96 -16.19
CA LYS A 51 -1.25 8.51 -15.79
C LYS A 51 -1.43 8.69 -14.29
N ALA A 52 -0.70 7.93 -13.49
CA ALA A 52 -0.86 7.95 -12.04
C ALA A 52 0.47 7.75 -11.34
N SER A 53 0.57 8.25 -10.11
CA SER A 53 1.67 7.90 -9.23
C SER A 53 1.49 6.46 -8.77
N VAL A 54 2.55 5.67 -8.76
CA VAL A 54 2.52 4.25 -8.43
C VAL A 54 3.46 3.95 -7.27
N ILE A 55 3.46 2.72 -6.81
CA ILE A 55 4.35 2.28 -5.73
C ILE A 55 5.39 1.33 -6.31
N GLU A 56 6.66 1.61 -6.02
CA GLU A 56 7.75 0.69 -6.31
C GLU A 56 8.04 -0.13 -5.06
N LEU A 57 7.83 -1.45 -5.16
CA LEU A 57 8.20 -2.39 -4.10
C LEU A 57 9.60 -2.90 -4.39
N THR A 58 10.50 -2.76 -3.42
CA THR A 58 11.88 -3.23 -3.56
C THR A 58 12.17 -4.29 -2.53
N TYR A 59 12.58 -5.47 -3.00
CA TYR A 59 13.04 -6.55 -2.14
C TYR A 59 14.54 -6.71 -2.27
N ASN A 60 15.26 -6.52 -1.17
CA ASN A 60 16.70 -6.79 -1.09
C ASN A 60 16.89 -8.23 -0.60
N TYR A 61 17.60 -9.04 -1.36
CA TYR A 61 17.75 -10.47 -1.07
C TYR A 61 18.30 -10.69 0.35
N GLY A 62 17.60 -11.52 1.10
CA GLY A 62 18.00 -11.87 2.46
C GLY A 62 17.58 -10.90 3.55
N VAL A 63 16.96 -9.79 3.19
CA VAL A 63 16.49 -8.80 4.18
C VAL A 63 14.98 -8.91 4.31
N ASP A 64 14.50 -9.43 5.44
CA ASP A 64 13.07 -9.65 5.66
C ASP A 64 12.43 -8.65 6.62
N LYS A 65 13.22 -7.78 7.23
CA LYS A 65 12.73 -6.77 8.19
C LYS A 65 13.49 -5.47 8.04
N TYR A 66 12.79 -4.37 8.26
CA TYR A 66 13.35 -3.02 8.22
C TYR A 66 12.90 -2.23 9.44
N ASP A 67 13.78 -1.37 9.93
CA ASP A 67 13.43 -0.38 10.94
C ASP A 67 12.88 0.85 10.22
N GLN A 68 11.59 1.10 10.37
CA GLN A 68 10.94 2.24 9.72
C GLN A 68 11.12 3.54 10.51
N GLY A 69 11.52 3.43 11.77
CA GLY A 69 11.65 4.60 12.63
C GLY A 69 10.30 5.29 12.85
N ASN A 70 10.34 6.60 13.03
CA ASN A 70 9.13 7.40 13.27
C ASN A 70 8.95 8.54 12.28
N ALA A 71 9.70 8.53 11.17
CA ALA A 71 9.65 9.60 10.18
C ALA A 71 8.65 9.33 9.06
N PHE A 72 8.43 8.06 8.71
CA PHE A 72 7.45 7.70 7.68
C PHE A 72 6.04 7.81 8.25
N GLY A 73 5.16 8.51 7.53
CA GLY A 73 3.75 8.60 7.91
C GLY A 73 2.96 7.43 7.34
N HIS A 74 2.26 7.69 6.23
CA HIS A 74 1.39 6.68 5.63
C HIS A 74 1.18 6.97 4.15
N LEU A 75 0.69 5.96 3.44
CA LEU A 75 0.13 6.11 2.10
C LEU A 75 -1.39 6.29 2.26
N ALA A 76 -2.00 7.13 1.44
CA ALA A 76 -3.44 7.34 1.48
C ALA A 76 -4.08 6.80 0.20
N ILE A 77 -5.18 6.05 0.35
CA ILE A 77 -5.90 5.43 -0.75
C ILE A 77 -7.37 5.80 -0.60
N GLU A 78 -7.94 6.38 -1.66
CA GLU A 78 -9.37 6.66 -1.71
C GLU A 78 -10.13 5.38 -2.04
N VAL A 79 -11.16 5.08 -1.27
CA VAL A 79 -12.02 3.91 -1.49
C VAL A 79 -13.49 4.34 -1.43
N PRO A 80 -14.38 3.63 -2.14
CA PRO A 80 -15.81 4.00 -2.11
C PRO A 80 -16.48 3.68 -0.77
N ASP A 81 -15.99 2.69 -0.02
CA ASP A 81 -16.59 2.26 1.24
C ASP A 81 -15.47 1.80 2.18
N VAL A 82 -15.13 2.63 3.15
CA VAL A 82 -14.01 2.37 4.07
C VAL A 82 -14.28 1.15 4.94
N ALA A 83 -15.50 0.98 5.45
CA ALA A 83 -15.85 -0.17 6.29
C ALA A 83 -15.67 -1.48 5.52
N LYS A 84 -16.09 -1.50 4.26
CA LYS A 84 -15.94 -2.66 3.39
C LYS A 84 -14.46 -2.97 3.11
N ALA A 85 -13.68 -1.94 2.84
CA ALA A 85 -12.24 -2.10 2.61
C ALA A 85 -11.54 -2.70 3.83
N CYS A 86 -11.88 -2.24 5.04
CA CYS A 86 -11.36 -2.82 6.28
C CYS A 86 -11.74 -4.29 6.44
N SER A 87 -12.99 -4.62 6.11
CA SER A 87 -13.47 -6.00 6.17
C SER A 87 -12.67 -6.91 5.24
N GLU A 88 -12.38 -6.46 4.02
CA GLU A 88 -11.57 -7.21 3.06
C GLU A 88 -10.14 -7.42 3.56
N VAL A 89 -9.55 -6.40 4.16
CA VAL A 89 -8.21 -6.51 4.76
C VAL A 89 -8.21 -7.60 5.83
N ARG A 90 -9.21 -7.60 6.72
CA ARG A 90 -9.32 -8.63 7.77
C ARG A 90 -9.54 -10.02 7.24
N GLN A 91 -10.36 -10.18 6.20
CA GLN A 91 -10.64 -11.49 5.59
C GLN A 91 -9.38 -12.14 5.03
N HIS A 92 -8.41 -11.34 4.62
CA HIS A 92 -7.13 -11.82 4.10
C HIS A 92 -6.04 -11.86 5.16
N GLY A 93 -6.42 -11.77 6.45
CA GLY A 93 -5.47 -11.85 7.56
C GLY A 93 -4.70 -10.57 7.81
N GLY A 94 -5.11 -9.47 7.20
CA GLY A 94 -4.46 -8.17 7.41
C GLY A 94 -4.89 -7.49 8.71
N LYS A 95 -4.23 -6.37 8.99
CA LYS A 95 -4.38 -5.68 10.26
C LYS A 95 -5.04 -4.31 10.08
N VAL A 96 -6.10 -4.08 10.82
CA VAL A 96 -6.78 -2.78 10.91
C VAL A 96 -6.36 -2.13 12.24
N THR A 97 -5.72 -0.97 12.18
CA THR A 97 -5.19 -0.31 13.36
C THR A 97 -6.07 0.84 13.85
N ARG A 98 -6.90 1.40 12.97
CA ARG A 98 -7.92 2.39 13.35
C ARG A 98 -9.17 2.06 12.56
N GLU A 99 -10.28 1.78 13.26
CA GLU A 99 -11.54 1.37 12.66
C GLU A 99 -12.16 2.48 11.81
N ALA A 100 -13.01 2.08 10.87
CA ALA A 100 -13.74 3.02 10.02
C ALA A 100 -14.58 3.96 10.87
N GLY A 101 -14.46 5.25 10.61
CA GLY A 101 -15.23 6.27 11.31
C GLY A 101 -14.81 7.66 10.85
N PRO A 102 -15.58 8.69 11.22
CA PRO A 102 -15.27 10.04 10.78
C PRO A 102 -13.98 10.57 11.39
N VAL A 103 -13.29 11.45 10.66
CA VAL A 103 -12.14 12.16 11.19
C VAL A 103 -12.59 13.05 12.35
N LYS A 104 -11.68 13.29 13.30
CA LYS A 104 -11.95 14.18 14.42
C LYS A 104 -12.29 15.57 13.89
N GLY A 105 -13.45 16.07 14.28
CA GLY A 105 -13.92 17.39 13.88
C GLY A 105 -14.51 17.46 12.49
N GLY A 106 -14.74 16.34 11.82
CA GLY A 106 -15.28 16.30 10.45
C GLY A 106 -16.20 15.12 10.22
N THR A 107 -16.59 14.95 8.95
CA THR A 107 -17.54 13.90 8.54
C THR A 107 -16.90 12.87 7.59
N THR A 108 -15.71 13.15 7.06
CA THR A 108 -15.02 12.20 6.17
C THR A 108 -14.68 10.93 6.91
N VAL A 109 -15.10 9.80 6.37
CA VAL A 109 -14.82 8.49 6.97
C VAL A 109 -13.44 8.03 6.54
N ILE A 110 -12.63 7.65 7.52
CA ILE A 110 -11.28 7.12 7.31
C ILE A 110 -11.06 5.85 8.11
N ALA A 111 -10.00 5.14 7.79
CA ALA A 111 -9.47 4.05 8.60
C ALA A 111 -7.97 3.93 8.36
N PHE A 112 -7.27 3.25 9.26
CA PHE A 112 -5.87 2.91 9.05
C PHE A 112 -5.70 1.40 9.09
N VAL A 113 -4.93 0.89 8.14
CA VAL A 113 -4.52 -0.52 8.08
C VAL A 113 -3.00 -0.57 7.94
N GLU A 114 -2.44 -1.76 8.09
CA GLU A 114 -1.02 -1.99 7.83
C GLU A 114 -0.85 -2.98 6.70
N ASP A 115 0.16 -2.74 5.87
CA ASP A 115 0.57 -3.73 4.89
C ASP A 115 1.40 -4.85 5.57
N PRO A 116 1.84 -5.91 4.84
CA PRO A 116 2.57 -7.01 5.46
C PRO A 116 3.87 -6.63 6.18
N ASP A 117 4.47 -5.50 5.82
CA ASP A 117 5.70 -5.01 6.44
C ASP A 117 5.46 -3.96 7.51
N GLY A 118 4.19 -3.66 7.81
CA GLY A 118 3.82 -2.68 8.81
C GLY A 118 3.74 -1.24 8.31
N TYR A 119 3.81 -1.01 7.00
CA TYR A 119 3.60 0.33 6.45
C TYR A 119 2.14 0.70 6.62
N LYS A 120 1.91 1.90 7.16
CA LYS A 120 0.56 2.39 7.42
C LYS A 120 -0.11 2.87 6.14
N ILE A 121 -1.36 2.51 5.99
CA ILE A 121 -2.19 2.93 4.85
C ILE A 121 -3.47 3.51 5.41
N GLU A 122 -3.78 4.74 4.98
CA GLU A 122 -5.05 5.40 5.33
C GLU A 122 -6.04 5.15 4.20
N PHE A 123 -7.21 4.62 4.54
CA PHE A 123 -8.35 4.61 3.62
C PHE A 123 -9.17 5.87 3.85
N ILE A 124 -9.50 6.55 2.76
CA ILE A 124 -10.31 7.76 2.80
C ILE A 124 -11.53 7.52 1.90
N GLU A 125 -12.72 7.67 2.46
CA GLU A 125 -13.95 7.44 1.70
C GLU A 125 -14.16 8.53 0.68
N SER A 126 -14.43 8.13 -0.56
CA SER A 126 -14.65 9.07 -1.64
C SER A 126 -15.93 9.87 -1.41
N LYS A 127 -15.89 11.16 -1.76
CA LYS A 127 -17.08 11.99 -1.72
C LYS A 127 -18.01 11.58 -2.85
N ARG A 128 -19.26 11.32 -2.52
CA ARG A 128 -20.27 11.09 -3.53
C ARG A 128 -20.85 12.44 -3.91
N GLY A 129 -20.68 12.78 -5.19
CA GLY A 129 -21.22 13.99 -5.75
C GLY A 129 -22.75 13.99 -5.79
#